data_f3b3226c6a187fc9961964adb2eda299
#
_entry.id   f3b3226c6a187fc9961964adb2eda299
#
_cell.length_a   1.000
_cell.length_b   1.000
_cell.length_c   1.000
_cell.angle_alpha   90.00
_cell.angle_beta   90.00
_cell.angle_gamma   90.00
#
_symmetry.space_group_name_H-M   'P 1'
#
loop_
_entity.id
_entity.type
_entity.pdbx_description
1 polymer ?
#
loop_
_entity_poly.entity_id
_entity_poly.type
_entity_poly.pdbx_seq_one_letter_code
_entity_poly.pdbx_strand_id
1 'polypeptide(L)'
;MRRAVAFLAVLVIAGTSRPAPAGAPRDGDVFANPGGSRPWPGPGVTLPFFARKAWTSVVGRDGRAPRVPHDPAAMLGNPSLTWIGHSTFLVRMDGVTFLTDPIFSERASPVSFAGPKRLVPPGVPLDELPPIDFVTLSHDHYDHTDLPSIAALARRGTRFIAGLGMGDLVRGAGGEAVELDWGESVQMGAVRVHCVPAQHFSGRSIAGNGRRLWAGWFIEGPTRRFYHAGDTGYFDGFRALRERFGRIDVAALPIGAYEPAAIMRFVHLDPEQAVRAALDLEAGHVVAMHWGTFDLTDEPPDEPPRRFRAAAEAADLGPERVWVLAVGETRRW
;
A
#
# COMPACT_ATOMS: atom_id res chain seq x y z
N MET A 1 5.31 -6.13 42.36
CA MET A 1 3.97 -5.85 41.83
C MET A 1 3.93 -6.42 40.42
N ARG A 2 3.24 -7.54 40.23
CA ARG A 2 3.13 -8.23 38.92
C ARG A 2 2.05 -7.50 38.09
N ARG A 3 2.43 -6.94 36.97
CA ARG A 3 1.45 -6.38 36.00
C ARG A 3 0.78 -7.55 35.30
N ALA A 4 -0.52 -7.70 35.49
CA ALA A 4 -1.35 -8.63 34.74
C ALA A 4 -1.44 -8.12 33.27
N VAL A 5 -0.92 -8.89 32.36
CA VAL A 5 -1.13 -8.69 30.92
C VAL A 5 -2.52 -9.26 30.60
N ALA A 6 -3.47 -8.39 30.35
CA ALA A 6 -4.79 -8.79 29.89
C ALA A 6 -4.69 -9.24 28.43
N PHE A 7 -4.80 -10.53 28.19
CA PHE A 7 -5.03 -11.08 26.85
C PHE A 7 -6.45 -10.69 26.40
N LEU A 8 -6.54 -9.72 25.50
CA LEU A 8 -7.81 -9.43 24.84
C LEU A 8 -7.99 -10.48 23.73
N ALA A 9 -9.01 -11.33 23.89
CA ALA A 9 -9.35 -12.33 22.87
C ALA A 9 -9.74 -11.61 21.57
N VAL A 10 -9.04 -11.94 20.49
CA VAL A 10 -9.39 -11.49 19.14
C VAL A 10 -10.63 -12.28 18.70
N LEU A 11 -11.78 -11.64 18.70
CA LEU A 11 -13.01 -12.24 18.20
C LEU A 11 -13.05 -12.08 16.68
N VAL A 12 -12.79 -13.14 15.95
CA VAL A 12 -13.07 -13.21 14.50
C VAL A 12 -14.59 -13.42 14.37
N ILE A 13 -15.33 -12.36 14.09
CA ILE A 13 -16.77 -12.42 13.86
C ILE A 13 -17.01 -12.37 12.35
N ALA A 14 -17.53 -13.45 11.78
CA ALA A 14 -18.12 -13.46 10.47
C ALA A 14 -19.44 -12.65 10.50
N GLY A 15 -19.40 -11.44 9.99
CA GLY A 15 -20.59 -10.58 9.91
C GLY A 15 -21.53 -11.07 8.80
N THR A 16 -22.81 -11.16 9.10
CA THR A 16 -23.88 -11.56 8.17
C THR A 16 -24.24 -10.43 7.21
N SER A 17 -23.63 -10.40 6.02
CA SER A 17 -24.20 -9.74 4.84
C SER A 17 -23.38 -10.09 3.61
N ARG A 18 -23.94 -10.86 2.67
CA ARG A 18 -23.40 -11.47 1.46
C ARG A 18 -22.17 -12.38 1.70
N PRO A 19 -22.10 -13.53 1.02
CA PRO A 19 -20.95 -14.41 1.20
C PRO A 19 -19.67 -13.63 0.97
N ALA A 20 -18.76 -13.68 1.94
CA ALA A 20 -17.41 -13.21 1.74
C ALA A 20 -16.86 -13.83 0.46
N PRO A 21 -16.07 -13.13 -0.37
CA PRO A 21 -15.39 -13.78 -1.48
C PRO A 21 -14.65 -14.99 -0.92
N ALA A 22 -14.68 -16.09 -1.65
CA ALA A 22 -13.81 -17.23 -1.33
C ALA A 22 -12.40 -16.68 -1.13
N GLY A 23 -11.63 -17.27 -0.18
CA GLY A 23 -10.25 -16.86 0.09
C GLY A 23 -9.40 -16.81 -1.20
N ALA A 24 -8.20 -16.32 -1.12
CA ALA A 24 -7.32 -16.14 -2.27
C ALA A 24 -7.12 -17.47 -3.03
N PRO A 25 -7.31 -17.49 -4.36
CA PRO A 25 -7.08 -18.69 -5.16
C PRO A 25 -5.64 -19.16 -5.01
N ARG A 26 -5.42 -20.47 -5.06
CA ARG A 26 -4.10 -21.09 -4.94
C ARG A 26 -3.86 -22.15 -6.01
N ASP A 27 -2.60 -22.27 -6.42
CA ASP A 27 -2.08 -23.40 -7.17
C ASP A 27 -0.98 -24.04 -6.30
N GLY A 28 -1.32 -25.13 -5.61
CA GLY A 28 -0.49 -25.71 -4.55
C GLY A 28 -0.24 -24.70 -3.41
N ASP A 29 1.04 -24.41 -3.12
CA ASP A 29 1.46 -23.45 -2.09
C ASP A 29 1.53 -21.99 -2.58
N VAL A 30 1.20 -21.73 -3.84
CA VAL A 30 1.32 -20.41 -4.48
C VAL A 30 -0.04 -19.77 -4.60
N PHE A 31 -0.16 -18.52 -4.16
CA PHE A 31 -1.36 -17.71 -4.35
C PHE A 31 -1.49 -17.27 -5.81
N ALA A 32 -2.71 -17.10 -6.28
CA ALA A 32 -3.04 -16.67 -7.63
C ALA A 32 -3.90 -15.40 -7.62
N ASN A 33 -3.85 -14.65 -8.71
CA ASN A 33 -4.68 -13.47 -8.90
C ASN A 33 -6.16 -13.83 -9.15
N PRO A 34 -7.11 -12.93 -8.88
CA PRO A 34 -8.54 -13.17 -9.12
C PRO A 34 -8.86 -13.56 -10.58
N GLY A 35 -8.13 -12.99 -11.54
CA GLY A 35 -8.26 -13.26 -12.97
C GLY A 35 -7.26 -14.31 -13.51
N GLY A 36 -6.61 -15.07 -12.62
CA GLY A 36 -5.53 -15.99 -12.97
C GLY A 36 -4.17 -15.30 -13.08
N SER A 37 -3.13 -16.09 -13.36
CA SER A 37 -1.75 -15.61 -13.52
C SER A 37 -1.43 -15.39 -14.99
N ARG A 38 -0.67 -14.35 -15.30
CA ARG A 38 -0.07 -14.18 -16.62
C ARG A 38 1.41 -14.56 -16.57
N PRO A 39 1.92 -15.27 -17.59
CA PRO A 39 3.34 -15.55 -17.66
C PRO A 39 4.13 -14.23 -17.79
N TRP A 40 5.28 -14.16 -17.13
CA TRP A 40 6.23 -13.08 -17.31
C TRP A 40 6.66 -12.99 -18.78
N PRO A 41 6.91 -11.79 -19.31
CA PRO A 41 7.49 -11.63 -20.64
C PRO A 41 8.82 -12.35 -20.74
N GLY A 42 9.14 -12.82 -21.94
CA GLY A 42 10.40 -13.52 -22.20
C GLY A 42 11.66 -12.65 -21.95
N PRO A 43 12.86 -13.29 -21.99
CA PRO A 43 14.14 -12.63 -21.69
C PRO A 43 14.43 -11.39 -22.55
N GLY A 44 13.92 -11.35 -23.79
CA GLY A 44 14.08 -10.19 -24.69
C GLY A 44 13.47 -8.88 -24.15
N VAL A 45 12.48 -8.96 -23.25
CA VAL A 45 11.86 -7.82 -22.60
C VAL A 45 12.44 -7.60 -21.19
N THR A 46 12.60 -8.68 -20.43
CA THR A 46 12.99 -8.57 -19.01
C THR A 46 14.45 -8.23 -18.81
N LEU A 47 15.38 -8.80 -19.59
CA LEU A 47 16.82 -8.54 -19.44
C LEU A 47 17.19 -7.05 -19.70
N PRO A 48 16.72 -6.41 -20.80
CA PRO A 48 16.97 -4.99 -21.02
C PRO A 48 16.40 -4.10 -19.89
N PHE A 49 15.21 -4.44 -19.36
CA PHE A 49 14.62 -3.72 -18.25
C PHE A 49 15.52 -3.79 -17.00
N PHE A 50 15.90 -5.00 -16.55
CA PHE A 50 16.77 -5.13 -15.37
C PHE A 50 18.15 -4.53 -15.57
N ALA A 51 18.72 -4.57 -16.77
CA ALA A 51 19.99 -3.93 -17.09
C ALA A 51 19.88 -2.39 -16.93
N ARG A 52 18.80 -1.78 -17.46
CA ARG A 52 18.54 -0.34 -17.25
C ARG A 52 18.34 0.00 -15.79
N LYS A 53 17.58 -0.80 -15.03
CA LYS A 53 17.37 -0.56 -13.60
C LYS A 53 18.66 -0.68 -12.78
N ALA A 54 19.52 -1.65 -13.09
CA ALA A 54 20.83 -1.74 -12.49
C ALA A 54 21.69 -0.50 -12.79
N TRP A 55 21.66 0.00 -14.01
CA TRP A 55 22.35 1.21 -14.41
C TRP A 55 21.80 2.46 -13.69
N THR A 56 20.48 2.70 -13.72
CA THR A 56 19.87 3.87 -13.10
C THR A 56 20.01 3.86 -11.57
N SER A 57 20.10 2.69 -10.94
CA SER A 57 20.37 2.58 -9.50
C SER A 57 21.77 3.08 -9.10
N VAL A 58 22.70 3.15 -10.05
CA VAL A 58 24.08 3.66 -9.85
C VAL A 58 24.18 5.14 -10.21
N VAL A 59 23.68 5.50 -11.41
CA VAL A 59 23.81 6.89 -11.92
C VAL A 59 22.76 7.84 -11.37
N GLY A 60 21.65 7.30 -10.85
CA GLY A 60 20.48 8.08 -10.44
C GLY A 60 19.62 8.52 -11.64
N ARG A 61 18.44 9.04 -11.33
CA ARG A 61 17.55 9.74 -12.27
C ARG A 61 17.05 11.02 -11.64
N ASP A 62 16.84 12.03 -12.47
CA ASP A 62 16.20 13.27 -12.06
C ASP A 62 14.67 13.06 -11.92
N GLY A 63 14.08 13.89 -11.08
CA GLY A 63 12.65 13.82 -10.77
C GLY A 63 12.40 13.14 -9.42
N ARG A 64 11.49 13.75 -8.67
CA ARG A 64 11.05 13.27 -7.35
C ARG A 64 9.73 13.91 -6.96
N ALA A 65 9.02 13.30 -6.03
CA ALA A 65 7.87 13.94 -5.43
C ALA A 65 8.27 15.25 -4.71
N PRO A 66 7.46 16.31 -4.79
CA PRO A 66 7.66 17.51 -3.99
C PRO A 66 7.58 17.17 -2.51
N ARG A 67 8.26 17.93 -1.66
CA ARG A 67 8.27 17.75 -0.21
C ARG A 67 7.97 19.06 0.49
N VAL A 68 7.15 18.98 1.54
CA VAL A 68 6.87 20.09 2.46
C VAL A 68 7.22 19.67 3.89
N PRO A 69 7.51 20.61 4.79
CA PRO A 69 7.57 20.32 6.22
C PRO A 69 6.23 19.74 6.69
N HIS A 70 6.26 18.68 7.47
CA HIS A 70 5.03 18.15 8.07
C HIS A 70 4.51 19.08 9.16
N ASP A 71 3.20 19.08 9.36
CA ASP A 71 2.53 19.84 10.42
C ASP A 71 2.03 18.87 11.50
N PRO A 72 2.68 18.82 12.67
CA PRO A 72 2.28 17.93 13.77
C PRO A 72 0.83 18.16 14.23
N ALA A 73 0.33 19.39 14.18
CA ALA A 73 -1.05 19.69 14.57
C ALA A 73 -2.06 19.18 13.53
N ALA A 74 -1.74 19.31 12.25
CA ALA A 74 -2.57 18.75 11.17
C ALA A 74 -2.61 17.23 11.21
N MET A 75 -1.47 16.55 11.47
CA MET A 75 -1.36 15.10 11.59
C MET A 75 -2.26 14.52 12.70
N LEU A 76 -2.51 15.28 13.77
CA LEU A 76 -3.40 14.88 14.88
C LEU A 76 -4.88 15.14 14.59
N GLY A 77 -5.24 15.67 13.43
CA GLY A 77 -6.62 15.81 12.98
C GLY A 77 -7.34 14.46 12.92
N ASN A 78 -8.65 14.46 13.07
CA ASN A 78 -9.49 13.25 13.00
C ASN A 78 -10.78 13.56 12.24
N PRO A 79 -10.88 13.22 10.92
CA PRO A 79 -9.91 12.43 10.14
C PRO A 79 -8.73 13.25 9.59
N SER A 80 -7.58 12.60 9.42
CA SER A 80 -6.42 13.14 8.71
C SER A 80 -5.62 12.05 8.01
N LEU A 81 -4.98 12.41 6.89
CA LEU A 81 -4.08 11.57 6.11
C LEU A 81 -2.83 12.37 5.78
N THR A 82 -1.66 11.86 6.16
CA THR A 82 -0.35 12.45 5.84
C THR A 82 0.44 11.53 4.93
N TRP A 83 0.90 12.03 3.79
CA TRP A 83 1.74 11.21 2.91
C TRP A 83 3.20 11.24 3.36
N ILE A 84 3.72 10.11 3.79
CA ILE A 84 5.13 9.96 4.23
C ILE A 84 6.05 9.71 3.03
N GLY A 85 5.47 9.20 1.93
CA GLY A 85 6.15 8.87 0.69
C GLY A 85 5.86 7.44 0.26
N HIS A 86 5.99 7.16 -1.04
CA HIS A 86 5.66 5.88 -1.67
C HIS A 86 4.21 5.45 -1.37
N SER A 87 4.01 4.28 -0.78
CA SER A 87 2.71 3.78 -0.32
C SER A 87 2.51 3.93 1.20
N THR A 88 3.39 4.71 1.85
CA THR A 88 3.33 4.96 3.29
C THR A 88 2.47 6.18 3.59
N PHE A 89 1.35 5.95 4.25
CA PHE A 89 0.49 7.00 4.81
C PHE A 89 0.38 6.85 6.33
N LEU A 90 0.41 7.97 7.03
CA LEU A 90 -0.09 8.07 8.38
C LEU A 90 -1.55 8.50 8.30
N VAL A 91 -2.44 7.65 8.76
CA VAL A 91 -3.89 7.89 8.72
C VAL A 91 -4.44 7.91 10.13
N ARG A 92 -5.29 8.88 10.41
CA ARG A 92 -6.06 8.95 11.64
C ARG A 92 -7.53 9.08 11.30
N MET A 93 -8.36 8.14 11.76
CA MET A 93 -9.80 8.17 11.57
C MET A 93 -10.52 7.47 12.72
N ASP A 94 -11.68 7.99 13.10
CA ASP A 94 -12.52 7.43 14.18
C ASP A 94 -11.73 7.14 15.49
N GLY A 95 -10.74 7.99 15.79
CA GLY A 95 -9.92 7.89 17.00
C GLY A 95 -8.78 6.86 16.93
N VAL A 96 -8.59 6.19 15.80
CA VAL A 96 -7.52 5.21 15.57
C VAL A 96 -6.46 5.81 14.65
N THR A 97 -5.18 5.52 14.93
CA THR A 97 -4.02 5.99 14.16
C THR A 97 -3.24 4.80 13.60
N PHE A 98 -3.04 4.75 12.29
CA PHE A 98 -2.35 3.63 11.65
C PHE A 98 -1.42 4.07 10.51
N LEU A 99 -0.50 3.17 10.14
CA LEU A 99 0.36 3.32 8.97
C LEU A 99 0.02 2.27 7.92
N THR A 100 0.18 2.64 6.66
CA THR A 100 0.17 1.71 5.52
C THR A 100 1.60 1.52 5.02
N ASP A 101 2.00 0.28 4.73
CA ASP A 101 3.26 -0.10 4.07
C ASP A 101 4.47 0.77 4.48
N PRO A 102 4.86 0.79 5.78
CA PRO A 102 5.86 1.72 6.26
C PRO A 102 7.25 1.39 5.72
N ILE A 103 7.80 2.31 4.93
CA ILE A 103 9.20 2.29 4.51
C ILE A 103 9.90 3.60 4.86
N PHE A 104 10.88 3.53 5.78
CA PHE A 104 11.72 4.65 6.21
C PHE A 104 13.17 4.48 5.79
N SER A 105 13.56 3.29 5.34
CA SER A 105 14.89 3.00 4.84
C SER A 105 15.27 3.85 3.62
N GLU A 106 16.57 4.07 3.45
CA GLU A 106 17.11 4.81 2.31
C GLU A 106 16.99 4.03 1.00
N ARG A 107 16.86 2.70 1.07
CA ARG A 107 16.73 1.83 -0.11
C ARG A 107 15.60 0.82 0.06
N ALA A 108 14.89 0.61 -1.02
CA ALA A 108 13.95 -0.51 -1.17
C ALA A 108 14.75 -1.77 -1.57
N SER A 109 15.43 -2.39 -0.60
CA SER A 109 16.41 -3.44 -0.87
C SER A 109 16.69 -4.30 0.36
N PRO A 110 17.10 -5.58 0.18
CA PRO A 110 17.57 -6.41 1.28
C PRO A 110 18.92 -5.95 1.85
N VAL A 111 19.64 -5.07 1.15
CA VAL A 111 20.95 -4.57 1.54
C VAL A 111 21.01 -3.04 1.49
N SER A 112 21.81 -2.43 2.35
CA SER A 112 21.90 -0.97 2.48
C SER A 112 22.72 -0.28 1.39
N PHE A 113 23.55 -1.01 0.67
CA PHE A 113 24.52 -0.46 -0.30
C PHE A 113 24.08 -0.58 -1.77
N ALA A 114 23.05 -1.36 -2.09
CA ALA A 114 22.58 -1.61 -3.45
C ALA A 114 21.06 -1.62 -3.53
N GLY A 115 20.50 -1.49 -4.74
CA GLY A 115 19.06 -1.45 -5.01
C GLY A 115 18.50 -0.02 -5.05
N PRO A 116 17.21 0.13 -5.36
CA PRO A 116 16.57 1.43 -5.56
C PRO A 116 16.76 2.36 -4.36
N LYS A 117 17.39 3.52 -4.60
CA LYS A 117 17.60 4.54 -3.58
C LYS A 117 16.41 5.49 -3.52
N ARG A 118 16.09 5.95 -2.32
CA ARG A 118 15.07 6.95 -2.08
C ARG A 118 15.46 8.29 -2.74
N LEU A 119 14.54 8.86 -3.50
CA LEU A 119 14.70 10.15 -4.20
C LEU A 119 14.35 11.35 -3.31
N VAL A 120 13.49 11.15 -2.31
CA VAL A 120 13.03 12.17 -1.36
C VAL A 120 12.97 11.57 0.05
N PRO A 121 13.48 12.26 1.09
CA PRO A 121 13.37 11.77 2.47
C PRO A 121 11.93 11.55 2.89
N PRO A 122 11.66 10.69 3.91
CA PRO A 122 10.32 10.55 4.47
C PRO A 122 9.73 11.90 4.90
N GLY A 123 8.43 12.07 4.68
CA GLY A 123 7.71 13.30 5.01
C GLY A 123 7.67 13.59 6.50
N VAL A 124 7.58 12.52 7.30
CA VAL A 124 7.67 12.54 8.76
C VAL A 124 8.77 11.57 9.17
N PRO A 125 9.76 11.99 9.96
CA PRO A 125 10.75 11.07 10.53
C PRO A 125 10.08 10.01 11.41
N LEU A 126 10.65 8.80 11.47
CA LEU A 126 10.05 7.69 12.20
C LEU A 126 9.92 7.98 13.70
N ASP A 127 10.89 8.69 14.28
CA ASP A 127 10.94 9.09 15.69
C ASP A 127 9.95 10.21 16.03
N GLU A 128 9.48 10.96 15.03
CA GLU A 128 8.47 12.02 15.17
C GLU A 128 7.03 11.52 14.95
N LEU A 129 6.85 10.23 14.62
CA LEU A 129 5.51 9.64 14.50
C LEU A 129 4.78 9.62 15.85
N PRO A 130 3.47 9.91 15.87
CA PRO A 130 2.63 9.70 17.05
C PRO A 130 2.56 8.19 17.41
N PRO A 131 1.93 7.83 18.55
CA PRO A 131 1.60 6.45 18.82
C PRO A 131 0.78 5.84 17.68
N ILE A 132 1.18 4.65 17.21
CA ILE A 132 0.55 3.92 16.11
C ILE A 132 -0.16 2.71 16.68
N ASP A 133 -1.47 2.62 16.48
CA ASP A 133 -2.30 1.50 16.96
C ASP A 133 -2.01 0.23 16.16
N PHE A 134 -1.88 0.36 14.83
CA PHE A 134 -1.52 -0.75 13.96
C PHE A 134 -0.87 -0.31 12.64
N VAL A 135 -0.30 -1.27 11.95
CA VAL A 135 0.25 -1.15 10.60
C VAL A 135 -0.43 -2.16 9.70
N THR A 136 -0.77 -1.79 8.46
CA THR A 136 -1.14 -2.72 7.40
C THR A 136 0.03 -2.93 6.44
N LEU A 137 0.29 -4.20 6.05
CA LEU A 137 1.31 -4.57 5.07
C LEU A 137 0.61 -5.24 3.89
N SER A 138 0.69 -4.60 2.71
CA SER A 138 -0.01 -5.07 1.52
C SER A 138 0.61 -6.33 0.90
N HIS A 139 1.93 -6.38 0.79
CA HIS A 139 2.67 -7.51 0.24
C HIS A 139 4.16 -7.45 0.62
N ASP A 140 4.94 -8.44 0.23
CA ASP A 140 6.30 -8.64 0.74
C ASP A 140 7.41 -7.94 -0.05
N HIS A 141 7.13 -7.15 -1.09
CA HIS A 141 8.18 -6.43 -1.81
C HIS A 141 8.93 -5.46 -0.89
N TYR A 142 10.19 -5.17 -1.23
CA TYR A 142 11.08 -4.42 -0.35
C TYR A 142 10.69 -2.95 -0.15
N ASP A 143 9.93 -2.38 -1.06
CA ASP A 143 9.41 -1.01 -1.02
C ASP A 143 8.08 -0.88 -0.24
N HIS A 144 7.47 -2.00 0.19
CA HIS A 144 6.26 -2.06 1.02
C HIS A 144 6.51 -2.68 2.38
N THR A 145 7.36 -3.70 2.47
CA THR A 145 7.68 -4.40 3.71
C THR A 145 9.15 -4.18 4.06
N ASP A 146 9.43 -3.05 4.69
CA ASP A 146 10.78 -2.65 5.14
C ASP A 146 11.06 -3.19 6.55
N LEU A 147 11.87 -4.24 6.65
CA LEU A 147 12.16 -4.90 7.92
C LEU A 147 12.76 -3.97 8.99
N PRO A 148 13.67 -3.03 8.66
CA PRO A 148 14.14 -2.04 9.64
C PRO A 148 13.02 -1.17 10.19
N SER A 149 12.07 -0.73 9.37
CA SER A 149 10.89 0.04 9.80
C SER A 149 9.97 -0.79 10.68
N ILE A 150 9.71 -2.04 10.29
CA ILE A 150 8.92 -2.98 11.09
C ILE A 150 9.57 -3.18 12.46
N ALA A 151 10.89 -3.44 12.52
CA ALA A 151 11.60 -3.63 13.77
C ALA A 151 11.54 -2.38 14.68
N ALA A 152 11.60 -1.19 14.11
CA ALA A 152 11.50 0.05 14.86
C ALA A 152 10.08 0.26 15.45
N LEU A 153 9.05 -0.01 14.66
CA LEU A 153 7.64 0.09 15.08
C LEU A 153 7.27 -1.02 16.08
N ALA A 154 7.78 -2.24 15.90
CA ALA A 154 7.58 -3.35 16.82
C ALA A 154 8.12 -3.03 18.23
N ARG A 155 9.30 -2.38 18.32
CA ARG A 155 9.84 -1.91 19.63
C ARG A 155 8.96 -0.87 20.32
N ARG A 156 8.07 -0.20 19.58
CA ARG A 156 7.07 0.75 20.11
C ARG A 156 5.77 0.07 20.50
N GLY A 157 5.67 -1.26 20.34
CA GLY A 157 4.48 -2.05 20.66
C GLY A 157 3.39 -2.00 19.58
N THR A 158 3.72 -1.55 18.38
CA THR A 158 2.78 -1.48 17.26
C THR A 158 2.40 -2.88 16.79
N ARG A 159 1.12 -3.11 16.49
CA ARG A 159 0.60 -4.36 15.91
C ARG A 159 0.67 -4.31 14.40
N PHE A 160 0.81 -5.49 13.76
CA PHE A 160 0.84 -5.59 12.30
C PHE A 160 -0.33 -6.44 11.81
N ILE A 161 -0.89 -6.06 10.65
CA ILE A 161 -1.92 -6.80 9.93
C ILE A 161 -1.38 -7.03 8.53
N ALA A 162 -1.40 -8.28 8.08
CA ALA A 162 -0.76 -8.66 6.82
C ALA A 162 -1.52 -9.79 6.13
N GLY A 163 -1.25 -10.02 4.86
CA GLY A 163 -1.74 -11.20 4.14
C GLY A 163 -1.08 -12.49 4.65
N LEU A 164 -1.73 -13.63 4.40
CA LEU A 164 -1.23 -14.96 4.79
C LEU A 164 0.21 -15.19 4.33
N GLY A 165 1.03 -15.77 5.20
CA GLY A 165 2.44 -16.07 4.95
C GLY A 165 3.40 -14.90 5.20
N MET A 166 2.90 -13.70 5.53
CA MET A 166 3.72 -12.51 5.83
C MET A 166 4.24 -12.51 7.28
N GLY A 167 3.58 -13.23 8.16
CA GLY A 167 3.86 -13.24 9.61
C GLY A 167 5.31 -13.60 9.96
N ASP A 168 5.95 -14.46 9.18
CA ASP A 168 7.36 -14.83 9.39
C ASP A 168 8.30 -13.62 9.23
N LEU A 169 8.05 -12.74 8.25
CA LEU A 169 8.83 -11.53 8.06
C LEU A 169 8.68 -10.58 9.25
N VAL A 170 7.45 -10.41 9.72
CA VAL A 170 7.15 -9.54 10.87
C VAL A 170 7.76 -10.10 12.15
N ARG A 171 7.61 -11.40 12.41
CA ARG A 171 8.23 -12.09 13.57
C ARG A 171 9.76 -12.02 13.51
N GLY A 172 10.35 -12.22 12.34
CA GLY A 172 11.79 -12.07 12.13
C GLY A 172 12.33 -10.67 12.42
N ALA A 173 11.48 -9.64 12.31
CA ALA A 173 11.76 -8.26 12.68
C ALA A 173 11.38 -7.91 14.13
N GLY A 174 10.94 -8.88 14.93
CA GLY A 174 10.59 -8.71 16.35
C GLY A 174 9.15 -8.21 16.59
N GLY A 175 8.29 -8.24 15.58
CA GLY A 175 6.89 -7.85 15.68
C GLY A 175 5.93 -9.05 15.75
N GLU A 176 4.66 -8.76 15.94
CA GLU A 176 3.56 -9.73 15.87
C GLU A 176 2.57 -9.29 14.78
N ALA A 177 2.15 -10.24 13.92
CA ALA A 177 1.18 -9.98 12.87
C ALA A 177 -0.08 -10.82 13.03
N VAL A 178 -1.23 -10.20 12.77
CA VAL A 178 -2.47 -10.89 12.43
C VAL A 178 -2.44 -11.12 10.93
N GLU A 179 -2.47 -12.39 10.52
CA GLU A 179 -2.49 -12.78 9.11
C GLU A 179 -3.92 -13.05 8.69
N LEU A 180 -4.31 -12.48 7.54
CA LEU A 180 -5.67 -12.58 7.01
C LEU A 180 -5.65 -13.06 5.55
N ASP A 181 -6.66 -13.87 5.19
CA ASP A 181 -6.96 -14.19 3.80
C ASP A 181 -7.90 -13.13 3.19
N TRP A 182 -8.03 -13.10 1.86
CA TRP A 182 -9.01 -12.26 1.20
C TRP A 182 -10.43 -12.57 1.70
N GLY A 183 -11.15 -11.54 2.05
CA GLY A 183 -12.49 -11.65 2.60
C GLY A 183 -12.55 -11.66 4.13
N GLU A 184 -11.45 -11.97 4.80
CA GLU A 184 -11.35 -11.92 6.27
C GLU A 184 -11.15 -10.50 6.80
N SER A 185 -11.38 -10.32 8.09
CA SER A 185 -11.23 -9.02 8.76
C SER A 185 -10.87 -9.17 10.22
N VAL A 186 -10.27 -8.12 10.79
CA VAL A 186 -9.95 -8.03 12.21
C VAL A 186 -10.42 -6.69 12.78
N GLN A 187 -10.87 -6.69 14.05
CA GLN A 187 -11.23 -5.46 14.77
C GLN A 187 -9.99 -4.83 15.41
N MET A 188 -9.76 -3.53 15.10
CA MET A 188 -8.65 -2.75 15.66
C MET A 188 -9.19 -1.46 16.28
N GLY A 189 -9.39 -1.45 17.60
CA GLY A 189 -10.05 -0.34 18.28
C GLY A 189 -11.47 -0.11 17.73
N ALA A 190 -11.75 1.10 17.29
CA ALA A 190 -13.06 1.47 16.72
C ALA A 190 -13.24 1.06 15.25
N VAL A 191 -12.17 0.64 14.54
CA VAL A 191 -12.22 0.32 13.11
C VAL A 191 -12.11 -1.18 12.85
N ARG A 192 -12.69 -1.63 11.75
CA ARG A 192 -12.51 -2.98 11.21
C ARG A 192 -11.62 -2.93 9.98
N VAL A 193 -10.57 -3.73 9.97
CA VAL A 193 -9.62 -3.85 8.88
C VAL A 193 -9.94 -5.11 8.09
N HIS A 194 -10.30 -4.96 6.82
CA HIS A 194 -10.63 -6.05 5.91
C HIS A 194 -9.49 -6.29 4.92
N CYS A 195 -9.09 -7.55 4.78
CA CYS A 195 -8.20 -8.00 3.73
C CYS A 195 -9.01 -8.20 2.45
N VAL A 196 -8.65 -7.47 1.39
CA VAL A 196 -9.38 -7.48 0.13
C VAL A 196 -8.48 -7.84 -1.05
N PRO A 197 -9.03 -8.42 -2.13
CA PRO A 197 -8.23 -8.81 -3.30
C PRO A 197 -7.48 -7.65 -3.93
N ALA A 198 -6.28 -7.93 -4.41
CA ALA A 198 -5.50 -7.08 -5.30
C ALA A 198 -4.94 -7.95 -6.45
N GLN A 199 -4.57 -7.33 -7.57
CA GLN A 199 -4.01 -8.02 -8.72
C GLN A 199 -2.51 -7.73 -8.80
N HIS A 200 -1.72 -8.53 -8.08
CA HIS A 200 -0.28 -8.31 -7.95
C HIS A 200 0.47 -9.65 -7.80
N PHE A 201 1.59 -9.64 -7.13
CA PHE A 201 2.36 -10.83 -6.78
C PHE A 201 3.24 -10.54 -5.54
N SER A 202 3.78 -11.61 -4.97
CA SER A 202 4.76 -11.51 -3.89
C SER A 202 6.08 -12.14 -4.29
N GLY A 203 7.19 -11.68 -3.72
CA GLY A 203 8.49 -12.29 -3.92
C GLY A 203 9.67 -11.48 -3.42
N ARG A 204 10.44 -12.08 -2.51
CA ARG A 204 11.73 -11.58 -2.02
C ARG A 204 12.91 -12.44 -2.47
N SER A 205 12.62 -13.58 -3.09
CA SER A 205 13.62 -14.51 -3.59
C SER A 205 13.04 -15.34 -4.75
N ILE A 206 13.90 -15.90 -5.58
CA ILE A 206 13.49 -16.72 -6.72
C ILE A 206 12.67 -17.94 -6.26
N ALA A 207 12.98 -18.50 -5.07
CA ALA A 207 12.31 -19.70 -4.55
C ALA A 207 11.02 -19.43 -3.77
N GLY A 208 10.74 -18.18 -3.39
CA GLY A 208 9.61 -17.81 -2.51
C GLY A 208 8.50 -17.03 -3.19
N ASN A 209 8.54 -16.88 -4.50
CA ASN A 209 7.55 -16.08 -5.23
C ASN A 209 6.14 -16.69 -5.13
N GLY A 210 5.15 -15.83 -4.84
CA GLY A 210 3.73 -16.20 -4.75
C GLY A 210 3.33 -16.96 -3.47
N ARG A 211 4.23 -17.23 -2.53
CA ARG A 211 3.91 -17.96 -1.28
C ARG A 211 3.38 -17.08 -0.17
N ARG A 212 3.43 -15.76 -0.32
CA ARG A 212 2.83 -14.77 0.58
C ARG A 212 1.72 -14.05 -0.13
N LEU A 213 0.61 -13.85 0.55
CA LEU A 213 -0.55 -13.21 -0.05
C LEU A 213 -0.32 -11.70 -0.15
N TRP A 214 -0.62 -11.13 -1.31
CA TRP A 214 -0.75 -9.70 -1.53
C TRP A 214 -2.20 -9.28 -1.32
N ALA A 215 -2.43 -8.07 -0.85
CA ALA A 215 -3.77 -7.59 -0.51
C ALA A 215 -3.90 -6.07 -0.60
N GLY A 216 -5.10 -5.60 -0.89
CA GLY A 216 -5.56 -4.28 -0.50
C GLY A 216 -6.14 -4.30 0.91
N TRP A 217 -6.23 -3.14 1.54
CA TRP A 217 -6.78 -2.99 2.88
C TRP A 217 -7.95 -2.02 2.87
N PHE A 218 -9.11 -2.49 3.29
CA PHE A 218 -10.28 -1.65 3.48
C PHE A 218 -10.52 -1.45 4.97
N ILE A 219 -10.44 -0.21 5.42
CA ILE A 219 -10.57 0.16 6.82
C ILE A 219 -11.94 0.83 7.01
N GLU A 220 -12.82 0.15 7.74
CA GLU A 220 -14.17 0.59 8.02
C GLU A 220 -14.29 1.07 9.47
N GLY A 221 -14.53 2.34 9.65
CA GLY A 221 -14.86 2.94 10.93
C GLY A 221 -16.34 3.28 11.06
N PRO A 222 -16.80 3.69 12.25
CA PRO A 222 -18.18 4.12 12.48
C PRO A 222 -18.64 5.27 11.58
N THR A 223 -17.73 6.19 11.23
CA THR A 223 -18.08 7.40 10.45
C THR A 223 -17.31 7.54 9.15
N ARG A 224 -16.21 6.82 8.97
CA ARG A 224 -15.30 6.96 7.83
C ARG A 224 -14.87 5.62 7.27
N ARG A 225 -14.55 5.62 5.95
CA ARG A 225 -14.05 4.47 5.20
C ARG A 225 -12.86 4.85 4.37
N PHE A 226 -11.76 4.15 4.58
CA PHE A 226 -10.50 4.34 3.87
C PHE A 226 -10.11 3.06 3.14
N TYR A 227 -9.68 3.17 1.89
CA TYR A 227 -9.16 2.06 1.10
C TYR A 227 -7.71 2.32 0.70
N HIS A 228 -6.84 1.38 1.01
CA HIS A 228 -5.45 1.34 0.53
C HIS A 228 -5.31 0.17 -0.43
N ALA A 229 -5.07 0.45 -1.71
CA ALA A 229 -5.03 -0.60 -2.73
C ALA A 229 -3.83 -1.55 -2.60
N GLY A 230 -2.74 -1.10 -1.94
CA GLY A 230 -1.43 -1.71 -2.14
C GLY A 230 -1.01 -1.58 -3.59
N ASP A 231 -0.16 -2.46 -4.07
CA ASP A 231 0.13 -2.55 -5.49
C ASP A 231 -0.90 -3.46 -6.18
N THR A 232 -1.38 -3.00 -7.32
CA THR A 232 -2.39 -3.73 -8.08
C THR A 232 -2.44 -3.27 -9.53
N GLY A 233 -2.66 -4.20 -10.45
CA GLY A 233 -3.19 -3.91 -11.78
C GLY A 233 -4.69 -3.63 -11.74
N TYR A 234 -5.24 -3.15 -12.86
CA TYR A 234 -6.67 -2.94 -12.99
C TYR A 234 -7.43 -4.27 -13.14
N PHE A 235 -8.50 -4.45 -12.34
CA PHE A 235 -9.37 -5.63 -12.37
C PHE A 235 -10.78 -5.26 -11.85
N ASP A 236 -11.75 -6.16 -12.04
CA ASP A 236 -13.16 -5.91 -11.66
C ASP A 236 -13.42 -5.86 -10.14
N GLY A 237 -12.40 -6.16 -9.33
CA GLY A 237 -12.48 -6.10 -7.88
C GLY A 237 -12.82 -4.72 -7.32
N PHE A 238 -12.52 -3.63 -8.02
CA PHE A 238 -12.87 -2.27 -7.58
C PHE A 238 -14.40 -2.07 -7.50
N ARG A 239 -15.14 -2.54 -8.50
CA ARG A 239 -16.62 -2.53 -8.47
C ARG A 239 -17.17 -3.43 -7.37
N ALA A 240 -16.61 -4.62 -7.23
CA ALA A 240 -17.01 -5.56 -6.18
C ALA A 240 -16.79 -4.98 -4.77
N LEU A 241 -15.72 -4.22 -4.55
CA LEU A 241 -15.48 -3.49 -3.30
C LEU A 241 -16.56 -2.43 -3.06
N ARG A 242 -16.88 -1.64 -4.09
CA ARG A 242 -17.97 -0.65 -4.00
C ARG A 242 -19.33 -1.30 -3.68
N GLU A 243 -19.65 -2.41 -4.34
CA GLU A 243 -20.88 -3.15 -4.08
C GLU A 243 -20.94 -3.72 -2.67
N ARG A 244 -19.80 -4.22 -2.16
CA ARG A 244 -19.70 -4.84 -0.83
C ARG A 244 -19.76 -3.84 0.29
N PHE A 245 -18.96 -2.77 0.20
CA PHE A 245 -18.72 -1.84 1.31
C PHE A 245 -19.48 -0.51 1.18
N GLY A 246 -20.08 -0.24 0.02
CA GLY A 246 -20.76 1.02 -0.22
C GLY A 246 -19.76 2.16 -0.45
N ARG A 247 -20.14 3.39 -0.06
CA ARG A 247 -19.31 4.59 -0.27
C ARG A 247 -17.94 4.47 0.40
N ILE A 248 -16.91 4.92 -0.32
CA ILE A 248 -15.53 5.03 0.16
C ILE A 248 -15.20 6.52 0.28
N ASP A 249 -14.76 6.98 1.46
CA ASP A 249 -14.45 8.40 1.63
C ASP A 249 -13.12 8.76 0.98
N VAL A 250 -12.08 7.94 1.18
CA VAL A 250 -10.75 8.13 0.57
C VAL A 250 -10.21 6.80 0.07
N ALA A 251 -9.77 6.77 -1.20
CA ALA A 251 -9.03 5.65 -1.79
C ALA A 251 -7.60 6.05 -2.12
N ALA A 252 -6.61 5.36 -1.56
CA ALA A 252 -5.20 5.48 -1.93
C ALA A 252 -4.89 4.49 -3.06
N LEU A 253 -4.57 5.02 -4.25
CA LEU A 253 -4.34 4.25 -5.46
C LEU A 253 -2.94 4.48 -6.03
N PRO A 254 -2.22 3.42 -6.45
CA PRO A 254 -0.91 3.56 -7.10
C PRO A 254 -1.08 4.19 -8.49
N ILE A 255 -0.18 5.11 -8.81
CA ILE A 255 -0.13 5.78 -10.12
C ILE A 255 1.23 5.67 -10.81
N GLY A 256 2.20 4.99 -10.20
CA GLY A 256 3.55 4.76 -10.72
C GLY A 256 3.83 3.27 -10.94
N ALA A 257 5.03 2.99 -11.42
CA ALA A 257 5.52 1.64 -11.74
C ALA A 257 4.75 0.97 -12.89
N TYR A 258 4.36 1.70 -13.93
CA TYR A 258 3.58 1.18 -15.06
C TYR A 258 4.42 0.90 -16.33
N GLU A 259 5.70 1.33 -16.41
CA GLU A 259 6.55 1.09 -17.57
C GLU A 259 7.74 0.15 -17.27
N PRO A 260 8.09 -0.76 -18.17
CA PRO A 260 7.45 -0.98 -19.47
C PRO A 260 6.12 -1.72 -19.32
N ALA A 261 5.09 -1.26 -20.03
CA ALA A 261 3.73 -1.82 -19.94
C ALA A 261 3.66 -3.33 -20.21
N ALA A 262 4.57 -3.87 -21.04
CA ALA A 262 4.66 -5.30 -21.32
C ALA A 262 4.92 -6.13 -20.04
N ILE A 263 5.57 -5.57 -19.03
CA ILE A 263 5.84 -6.19 -17.72
C ILE A 263 4.79 -5.77 -16.71
N MET A 264 4.51 -4.46 -16.61
CA MET A 264 3.89 -3.83 -15.45
C MET A 264 2.35 -3.77 -15.51
N ARG A 265 1.75 -3.59 -16.70
CA ARG A 265 0.31 -3.32 -16.87
C ARG A 265 -0.65 -4.33 -16.22
N PHE A 266 -0.19 -5.54 -15.94
CA PHE A 266 -1.01 -6.56 -15.30
C PHE A 266 -1.00 -6.44 -13.77
N VAL A 267 0.07 -5.89 -13.22
CA VAL A 267 0.34 -5.86 -11.77
C VAL A 267 0.41 -4.45 -11.19
N HIS A 268 0.41 -3.43 -12.03
CA HIS A 268 0.36 -2.01 -11.65
C HIS A 268 -0.66 -1.24 -12.48
N LEU A 269 -1.34 -0.30 -11.86
CA LEU A 269 -2.19 0.69 -12.54
C LEU A 269 -1.29 1.72 -13.25
N ASP A 270 -1.64 2.08 -14.48
CA ASP A 270 -1.23 3.36 -15.02
C ASP A 270 -2.14 4.49 -14.46
N PRO A 271 -1.76 5.78 -14.62
CA PRO A 271 -2.53 6.90 -14.08
C PRO A 271 -3.99 6.95 -14.55
N GLU A 272 -4.26 6.60 -15.81
CA GLU A 272 -5.60 6.56 -16.39
C GLU A 272 -6.43 5.42 -15.78
N GLN A 273 -5.82 4.26 -15.57
CA GLN A 273 -6.45 3.13 -14.89
C GLN A 273 -6.72 3.44 -13.40
N ALA A 274 -5.86 4.23 -12.74
CA ALA A 274 -6.10 4.67 -11.37
C ALA A 274 -7.34 5.58 -11.28
N VAL A 275 -7.53 6.49 -12.25
CA VAL A 275 -8.77 7.29 -12.34
C VAL A 275 -9.98 6.40 -12.59
N ARG A 276 -9.88 5.43 -13.49
CA ARG A 276 -10.96 4.47 -13.74
C ARG A 276 -11.31 3.65 -12.48
N ALA A 277 -10.30 3.18 -11.75
CA ALA A 277 -10.50 2.48 -10.48
C ALA A 277 -11.20 3.37 -9.43
N ALA A 278 -10.83 4.66 -9.36
CA ALA A 278 -11.48 5.64 -8.48
C ALA A 278 -12.98 5.83 -8.82
N LEU A 279 -13.32 5.83 -10.11
CA LEU A 279 -14.72 5.88 -10.58
C LEU A 279 -15.48 4.59 -10.24
N ASP A 280 -14.88 3.43 -10.49
CA ASP A 280 -15.48 2.13 -10.15
C ASP A 280 -15.72 1.96 -8.64
N LEU A 281 -14.84 2.53 -7.81
CA LEU A 281 -14.98 2.59 -6.34
C LEU A 281 -15.99 3.64 -5.89
N GLU A 282 -16.40 4.57 -6.74
CA GLU A 282 -17.15 5.78 -6.37
C GLU A 282 -16.53 6.51 -5.18
N ALA A 283 -15.20 6.59 -5.15
CA ALA A 283 -14.47 7.19 -4.05
C ALA A 283 -14.77 8.68 -3.92
N GLY A 284 -15.01 9.15 -2.70
CA GLY A 284 -15.20 10.58 -2.41
C GLY A 284 -13.96 11.38 -2.76
N HIS A 285 -12.80 10.88 -2.34
CA HIS A 285 -11.47 11.41 -2.70
C HIS A 285 -10.57 10.26 -3.14
N VAL A 286 -9.67 10.54 -4.07
CA VAL A 286 -8.59 9.62 -4.46
C VAL A 286 -7.24 10.28 -4.18
N VAL A 287 -6.38 9.60 -3.45
CA VAL A 287 -5.01 10.04 -3.18
C VAL A 287 -4.02 9.19 -3.96
N ALA A 288 -3.16 9.86 -4.71
CA ALA A 288 -2.11 9.25 -5.51
C ALA A 288 -0.97 8.73 -4.62
N MET A 289 -0.51 7.50 -4.86
CA MET A 289 0.64 6.90 -4.20
C MET A 289 1.55 6.18 -5.18
N HIS A 290 2.65 5.60 -4.67
CA HIS A 290 3.60 4.77 -5.40
C HIS A 290 4.30 5.49 -6.56
N TRP A 291 4.67 6.76 -6.39
CA TRP A 291 5.37 7.58 -7.37
C TRP A 291 6.41 8.50 -6.72
N GLY A 292 7.42 8.91 -7.46
CA GLY A 292 8.36 9.97 -7.09
C GLY A 292 9.19 9.76 -5.82
N THR A 293 9.13 8.56 -5.21
CA THR A 293 9.88 8.22 -3.99
C THR A 293 11.06 7.29 -4.26
N PHE A 294 10.88 6.29 -5.11
CA PHE A 294 11.91 5.38 -5.58
C PHE A 294 11.90 5.30 -7.11
N ASP A 295 13.07 5.08 -7.72
CA ASP A 295 13.17 4.82 -9.16
C ASP A 295 13.09 3.31 -9.42
N LEU A 296 11.85 2.80 -9.58
CA LEU A 296 11.57 1.37 -9.72
C LEU A 296 11.42 0.92 -11.18
N THR A 297 10.93 1.79 -12.05
CA THR A 297 10.45 1.47 -13.40
C THR A 297 10.92 2.50 -14.42
N ASP A 298 10.50 2.39 -15.69
CA ASP A 298 11.10 3.15 -16.79
C ASP A 298 10.45 4.51 -17.04
N GLU A 299 9.23 4.77 -16.55
CA GLU A 299 8.61 6.09 -16.68
C GLU A 299 9.39 7.18 -15.94
N PRO A 300 9.36 8.44 -16.41
CA PRO A 300 9.93 9.57 -15.68
C PRO A 300 9.26 9.74 -14.31
N PRO A 301 10.03 9.94 -13.22
CA PRO A 301 9.46 10.00 -11.86
C PRO A 301 8.44 11.12 -11.63
N ASP A 302 8.40 12.14 -12.47
CA ASP A 302 7.47 13.29 -12.43
C ASP A 302 6.29 13.16 -13.41
N GLU A 303 6.25 12.13 -14.27
CA GLU A 303 5.19 11.91 -15.23
C GLU A 303 3.88 11.44 -14.58
N PRO A 304 3.86 10.47 -13.64
CA PRO A 304 2.64 9.90 -13.11
C PRO A 304 1.63 10.94 -12.60
N PRO A 305 2.00 11.94 -11.77
CA PRO A 305 1.04 12.93 -11.28
C PRO A 305 0.49 13.85 -12.36
N ARG A 306 1.22 14.11 -13.44
CA ARG A 306 0.73 14.93 -14.57
C ARG A 306 -0.34 14.18 -15.35
N ARG A 307 -0.07 12.90 -15.69
CA ARG A 307 -1.05 12.04 -16.38
C ARG A 307 -2.28 11.80 -15.51
N PHE A 308 -2.10 11.57 -14.21
CA PHE A 308 -3.20 11.35 -13.28
C PHE A 308 -4.15 12.55 -13.20
N ARG A 309 -3.62 13.79 -13.10
CA ARG A 309 -4.45 14.99 -13.11
C ARG A 309 -5.16 15.19 -14.45
N ALA A 310 -4.48 14.99 -15.57
CA ALA A 310 -5.08 15.10 -16.90
C ALA A 310 -6.20 14.06 -17.13
N ALA A 311 -5.99 12.82 -16.68
CA ALA A 311 -7.01 11.79 -16.76
C ALA A 311 -8.22 12.08 -15.85
N ALA A 312 -7.98 12.63 -14.66
CA ALA A 312 -9.04 13.02 -13.74
C ALA A 312 -9.88 14.18 -14.31
N GLU A 313 -9.25 15.18 -14.88
CA GLU A 313 -9.92 16.29 -15.57
C GLU A 313 -10.79 15.77 -16.74
N ALA A 314 -10.22 14.88 -17.57
CA ALA A 314 -10.95 14.26 -18.69
C ALA A 314 -12.14 13.39 -18.25
N ALA A 315 -12.15 12.94 -16.99
CA ALA A 315 -13.21 12.16 -16.37
C ALA A 315 -14.17 12.99 -15.48
N ASP A 316 -14.12 14.32 -15.57
CA ASP A 316 -14.89 15.25 -14.74
C ASP A 316 -14.76 15.02 -13.22
N LEU A 317 -13.60 14.49 -12.78
CA LEU A 317 -13.22 14.45 -11.38
C LEU A 317 -12.60 15.78 -10.99
N GLY A 318 -13.32 16.58 -10.22
CA GLY A 318 -12.86 17.88 -9.74
C GLY A 318 -11.56 17.79 -8.92
N PRO A 319 -10.71 18.83 -8.95
CA PRO A 319 -9.40 18.84 -8.29
C PRO A 319 -9.50 18.67 -6.76
N GLU A 320 -10.65 18.99 -6.17
CA GLU A 320 -10.92 18.75 -4.74
C GLU A 320 -11.02 17.27 -4.39
N ARG A 321 -11.39 16.42 -5.35
CA ARG A 321 -11.48 14.96 -5.16
C ARG A 321 -10.16 14.23 -5.47
N VAL A 322 -9.24 14.88 -6.17
CA VAL A 322 -7.99 14.27 -6.68
C VAL A 322 -6.80 14.83 -5.92
N TRP A 323 -6.24 14.04 -5.02
CA TRP A 323 -5.14 14.46 -4.17
C TRP A 323 -3.81 13.92 -4.65
N VAL A 324 -2.98 14.82 -5.16
CA VAL A 324 -1.57 14.56 -5.49
C VAL A 324 -0.75 15.36 -4.48
N LEU A 325 -0.46 14.72 -3.37
CA LEU A 325 0.16 15.36 -2.22
C LEU A 325 1.67 15.56 -2.42
N ALA A 326 2.21 16.55 -1.73
CA ALA A 326 3.63 16.59 -1.45
C ALA A 326 3.97 15.64 -0.29
N VAL A 327 5.18 15.09 -0.28
CA VAL A 327 5.68 14.28 0.84
C VAL A 327 5.74 15.15 2.09
N GLY A 328 5.08 14.75 3.17
CA GLY A 328 4.88 15.53 4.40
C GLY A 328 3.56 16.30 4.46
N GLU A 329 2.83 16.41 3.34
CA GLU A 329 1.54 17.10 3.32
C GLU A 329 0.46 16.27 4.02
N THR A 330 -0.38 16.98 4.79
CA THR A 330 -1.54 16.41 5.49
C THR A 330 -2.84 16.97 4.90
N ARG A 331 -3.81 16.10 4.66
CA ARG A 331 -5.18 16.45 4.28
C ARG A 331 -6.19 15.95 5.31
N ARG A 332 -7.31 16.65 5.40
CA ARG A 332 -8.51 16.24 6.16
C ARG A 332 -9.66 15.96 5.18
N TRP A 333 -10.58 15.09 5.56
CA TRP A 333 -11.75 14.75 4.75
C TRP A 333 -13.03 14.56 5.54
#